data_fcb7561458415c7fbe5f404cc2da8501
#
_entry.id   fcb7561458415c7fbe5f404cc2da8501
#
_cell.length_a   1.000
_cell.length_b   1.000
_cell.length_c   1.000
_cell.angle_alpha   90.00
_cell.angle_beta   90.00
_cell.angle_gamma   90.00
#
_symmetry.space_group_name_H-M   'P 1'
#
loop_
_entity.id
_entity.type
_entity.pdbx_description
1 polymer ?
#
loop_
_entity_poly.entity_id
_entity_poly.type
_entity_poly.pdbx_seq_one_letter_code
_entity_poly.pdbx_strand_id
1 'polypeptide(L)'
;MKKVLLIISMVAMFAAMTSCEADDETYNSFIGDWHLVRINANGEYRLPRPNADTCFNLHFFTNNSMIGESVQSTFSSVYNIRKKNKIEFSGFYYIPVSEDSTDNVVFMENILMADSYSMKEDTLKFMSDKKAYLLFVRR
;
A
#
# COMPACT_ATOMS: atom_id res chain seq x y z
N MET A 1 24.90 -5.01 44.08
CA MET A 1 24.74 -3.82 43.23
C MET A 1 25.02 -4.08 41.75
N LYS A 2 25.95 -4.99 41.39
CA LYS A 2 26.16 -5.33 39.96
C LYS A 2 25.05 -6.06 39.24
N LYS A 3 24.14 -6.73 39.98
CA LYS A 3 23.01 -7.49 39.42
C LYS A 3 21.81 -6.61 39.02
N VAL A 4 21.69 -5.41 39.55
CA VAL A 4 20.57 -4.50 39.26
C VAL A 4 20.81 -3.75 37.96
N LEU A 5 22.06 -3.48 37.62
CA LEU A 5 22.45 -2.80 36.35
C LEU A 5 22.19 -3.67 35.10
N LEU A 6 22.28 -5.01 35.26
CA LEU A 6 22.05 -5.95 34.14
C LEU A 6 20.56 -6.07 33.78
N ILE A 7 19.67 -5.88 34.74
CA ILE A 7 18.21 -5.95 34.53
C ILE A 7 17.69 -4.70 33.82
N ILE A 8 18.27 -3.55 34.12
CA ILE A 8 17.87 -2.28 33.46
C ILE A 8 18.31 -2.25 31.98
N SER A 9 19.44 -2.87 31.67
CA SER A 9 19.93 -3.00 30.28
C SER A 9 19.03 -3.92 29.42
N MET A 10 18.44 -4.95 30.02
CA MET A 10 17.55 -5.89 29.30
C MET A 10 16.17 -5.30 28.98
N VAL A 11 15.66 -4.43 29.85
CA VAL A 11 14.35 -3.79 29.65
C VAL A 11 14.42 -2.73 28.52
N ALA A 12 15.57 -2.08 28.35
CA ALA A 12 15.75 -1.10 27.29
C ALA A 12 15.81 -1.72 25.88
N MET A 13 16.20 -2.98 25.75
CA MET A 13 16.21 -3.68 24.46
C MET A 13 14.81 -4.11 24.00
N PHE A 14 13.88 -4.37 24.91
CA PHE A 14 12.50 -4.73 24.52
C PHE A 14 11.68 -3.54 24.04
N ALA A 15 11.97 -2.33 24.50
CA ALA A 15 11.27 -1.13 24.08
C ALA A 15 11.59 -0.72 22.61
N ALA A 16 12.74 -1.16 22.09
CA ALA A 16 13.13 -0.84 20.71
C ALA A 16 12.41 -1.70 19.65
N MET A 17 11.84 -2.85 20.00
CA MET A 17 11.16 -3.75 19.07
C MET A 17 9.70 -3.40 18.80
N THR A 18 9.06 -2.60 19.67
CA THR A 18 7.65 -2.20 19.53
C THR A 18 7.44 -0.94 18.68
N SER A 19 8.52 -0.31 18.20
CA SER A 19 8.46 0.98 17.51
C SER A 19 8.37 0.89 15.99
N CYS A 20 8.17 -0.31 15.38
CA CYS A 20 8.21 -0.50 13.93
C CYS A 20 6.87 -0.29 13.21
N GLU A 21 5.75 -0.29 13.93
CA GLU A 21 4.42 -0.07 13.35
C GLU A 21 4.05 1.40 13.37
N ALA A 22 3.27 1.81 12.36
CA ALA A 22 2.66 3.13 12.33
C ALA A 22 1.58 3.25 13.41
N ASP A 23 1.26 4.48 13.82
CA ASP A 23 0.20 4.77 14.77
C ASP A 23 -1.20 4.66 14.14
N ASP A 24 -2.23 4.68 14.98
CA ASP A 24 -3.63 4.56 14.56
C ASP A 24 -4.06 5.72 13.65
N GLU A 25 -3.54 6.91 13.86
CA GLU A 25 -3.83 8.08 13.03
C GLU A 25 -3.36 7.86 11.58
N THR A 26 -2.18 7.28 11.41
CA THR A 26 -1.66 6.93 10.09
C THR A 26 -2.54 5.88 9.42
N TYR A 27 -2.94 4.82 10.12
CA TYR A 27 -3.87 3.83 9.58
C TYR A 27 -5.21 4.45 9.20
N ASN A 28 -5.77 5.31 10.05
CA ASN A 28 -7.03 5.98 9.79
C ASN A 28 -6.99 6.86 8.53
N SER A 29 -5.84 7.42 8.21
CA SER A 29 -5.67 8.23 7.00
C SER A 29 -5.82 7.44 5.70
N PHE A 30 -5.60 6.13 5.73
CA PHE A 30 -5.78 5.26 4.56
C PHE A 30 -7.22 4.84 4.32
N ILE A 31 -8.04 4.79 5.37
CA ILE A 31 -9.38 4.21 5.30
C ILE A 31 -10.26 4.97 4.31
N GLY A 32 -10.97 4.24 3.48
CA GLY A 32 -11.89 4.77 2.48
C GLY A 32 -11.54 4.34 1.06
N ASP A 33 -12.12 5.07 0.13
CA ASP A 33 -12.04 4.78 -1.29
C ASP A 33 -10.99 5.66 -1.98
N TRP A 34 -10.18 5.02 -2.81
CA TRP A 34 -9.13 5.64 -3.58
C TRP A 34 -9.24 5.26 -5.04
N HIS A 35 -9.11 6.25 -5.91
CA HIS A 35 -9.22 6.10 -7.36
C HIS A 35 -7.89 6.39 -8.05
N LEU A 36 -7.47 5.49 -8.94
CA LEU A 36 -6.22 5.63 -9.69
C LEU A 36 -6.34 6.72 -10.75
N VAL A 37 -5.40 7.67 -10.72
CA VAL A 37 -5.34 8.77 -11.70
C VAL A 37 -4.08 8.77 -12.56
N ARG A 38 -3.03 8.06 -12.15
CA ARG A 38 -1.78 8.00 -12.91
C ARG A 38 -0.99 6.74 -12.59
N ILE A 39 -0.39 6.19 -13.64
CA ILE A 39 0.59 5.12 -13.57
C ILE A 39 1.91 5.63 -14.13
N ASN A 40 2.99 5.45 -13.40
CA ASN A 40 4.34 5.58 -13.93
C ASN A 40 5.02 4.20 -13.83
N ALA A 41 5.31 3.61 -14.96
CA ALA A 41 6.02 2.35 -15.05
C ALA A 41 7.27 2.54 -15.91
N ASN A 42 8.43 2.28 -15.34
CA ASN A 42 9.72 2.36 -16.06
C ASN A 42 10.00 3.75 -16.69
N GLY A 43 9.56 4.82 -16.05
CA GLY A 43 9.73 6.18 -16.55
C GLY A 43 8.68 6.61 -17.57
N GLU A 44 7.77 5.74 -17.96
CA GLU A 44 6.65 6.08 -18.85
C GLU A 44 5.40 6.43 -18.03
N TYR A 45 4.86 7.61 -18.31
CA TYR A 45 3.59 8.04 -17.73
C TYR A 45 2.43 7.47 -18.54
N ARG A 46 1.48 6.89 -17.82
CA ARG A 46 0.22 6.43 -18.40
C ARG A 46 -0.95 7.02 -17.63
N LEU A 47 -1.96 7.40 -18.34
CA LEU A 47 -3.26 7.66 -17.75
C LEU A 47 -4.08 6.37 -17.87
N PRO A 48 -4.89 6.03 -16.86
CA PRO A 48 -5.87 4.97 -17.02
C PRO A 48 -6.75 5.24 -18.24
N ARG A 49 -7.22 4.20 -18.89
CA ARG A 49 -8.09 4.33 -20.07
C ARG A 49 -9.32 5.18 -19.76
N PRO A 50 -9.90 5.86 -20.75
CA PRO A 50 -11.21 6.47 -20.59
C PRO A 50 -12.21 5.45 -20.02
N ASN A 51 -13.02 5.84 -19.04
CA ASN A 51 -13.91 5.00 -18.24
C ASN A 51 -13.23 4.15 -17.16
N ALA A 52 -11.98 4.39 -16.86
CA ALA A 52 -11.28 3.77 -15.73
C ALA A 52 -11.87 4.19 -14.36
N ASP A 53 -12.75 5.16 -14.32
CA ASP A 53 -13.41 5.65 -13.11
C ASP A 53 -14.12 4.56 -12.31
N THR A 54 -14.48 3.45 -12.96
CA THR A 54 -15.10 2.30 -12.33
C THR A 54 -14.16 1.12 -12.13
N CYS A 55 -12.90 1.22 -12.58
CA CYS A 55 -12.08 0.05 -12.84
C CYS A 55 -10.79 -0.05 -12.03
N PHE A 56 -10.24 1.04 -11.53
CA PHE A 56 -8.97 1.02 -10.79
C PHE A 56 -9.16 1.72 -9.45
N ASN A 57 -9.78 1.01 -8.52
CA ASN A 57 -10.10 1.53 -7.20
C ASN A 57 -9.50 0.66 -6.12
N LEU A 58 -9.15 1.28 -5.00
CA LEU A 58 -8.76 0.58 -3.78
C LEU A 58 -9.69 1.03 -2.66
N HIS A 59 -10.09 0.09 -1.82
CA HIS A 59 -10.82 0.38 -0.59
C HIS A 59 -10.06 -0.21 0.60
N PHE A 60 -9.69 0.64 1.54
CA PHE A 60 -9.00 0.25 2.77
C PHE A 60 -9.99 0.21 3.94
N PHE A 61 -9.99 -0.90 4.66
CA PHE A 61 -10.87 -1.13 5.81
C PHE A 61 -10.13 -0.98 7.14
N THR A 62 -10.88 -0.81 8.20
CA THR A 62 -10.35 -0.66 9.57
C THR A 62 -9.68 -1.91 10.13
N ASN A 63 -9.96 -3.08 9.55
CA ASN A 63 -9.42 -4.38 9.99
C ASN A 63 -8.11 -4.76 9.26
N ASN A 64 -7.40 -3.79 8.71
CA ASN A 64 -6.18 -3.98 7.93
C ASN A 64 -6.37 -4.79 6.63
N SER A 65 -7.59 -4.91 6.15
CA SER A 65 -7.86 -5.49 4.84
C SER A 65 -8.03 -4.41 3.78
N MET A 66 -7.74 -4.77 2.54
CA MET A 66 -7.91 -3.92 1.36
C MET A 66 -8.56 -4.74 0.26
N ILE A 67 -9.50 -4.14 -0.44
CA ILE A 67 -10.07 -4.67 -1.67
C ILE A 67 -9.71 -3.73 -2.80
N GLY A 68 -9.26 -4.29 -3.92
CA GLY A 68 -8.97 -3.55 -5.13
C GLY A 68 -9.81 -4.04 -6.29
N GLU A 69 -10.13 -3.12 -7.18
CA GLU A 69 -10.83 -3.39 -8.43
C GLU A 69 -9.97 -2.93 -9.59
N SER A 70 -9.83 -3.79 -10.58
CA SER A 70 -9.23 -3.48 -11.87
C SER A 70 -10.25 -3.69 -12.99
N VAL A 71 -9.87 -3.43 -14.23
CA VAL A 71 -10.78 -3.59 -15.38
C VAL A 71 -11.38 -4.99 -15.46
N GLN A 72 -10.63 -6.00 -15.06
CA GLN A 72 -10.98 -7.40 -15.32
C GLN A 72 -11.04 -8.26 -14.06
N SER A 73 -10.70 -7.71 -12.91
CA SER A 73 -10.62 -8.53 -11.69
C SER A 73 -10.83 -7.72 -10.43
N THR A 74 -11.25 -8.43 -9.39
CA THR A 74 -11.25 -7.95 -8.01
C THR A 74 -10.20 -8.74 -7.25
N PHE A 75 -9.44 -8.07 -6.41
CA PHE A 75 -8.43 -8.69 -5.58
C PHE A 75 -8.55 -8.19 -4.14
N SER A 76 -8.01 -8.94 -3.23
CA SER A 76 -7.95 -8.56 -1.82
C SER A 76 -6.55 -8.77 -1.25
N SER A 77 -6.25 -8.04 -0.20
CA SER A 77 -4.97 -8.14 0.50
C SER A 77 -5.11 -7.69 1.93
N VAL A 78 -4.15 -8.02 2.75
CA VAL A 78 -3.91 -7.43 4.05
C VAL A 78 -2.80 -6.41 3.90
N TYR A 79 -2.90 -5.28 4.58
CA TYR A 79 -1.86 -4.26 4.55
C TYR A 79 -1.34 -3.96 5.95
N ASN A 80 -0.04 -3.71 6.04
CA ASN A 80 0.62 -3.23 7.24
C ASN A 80 1.39 -1.95 6.91
N ILE A 81 1.17 -0.91 7.70
CA ILE A 81 1.86 0.35 7.57
C ILE A 81 2.94 0.42 8.64
N ARG A 82 4.14 0.74 8.22
CA ARG A 82 5.30 0.85 9.09
C ARG A 82 5.82 2.29 9.11
N LYS A 83 6.64 2.61 10.09
CA LYS A 83 7.31 3.92 10.17
C LYS A 83 8.17 4.19 8.93
N LYS A 84 8.46 5.46 8.68
CA LYS A 84 9.21 5.95 7.51
C LYS A 84 8.48 5.69 6.19
N ASN A 85 7.15 5.77 6.20
CA ASN A 85 6.31 5.63 5.02
C ASN A 85 6.50 4.29 4.28
N LYS A 86 6.71 3.23 5.03
CA LYS A 86 6.77 1.88 4.49
C LYS A 86 5.40 1.22 4.56
N ILE A 87 5.08 0.44 3.54
CA ILE A 87 3.86 -0.35 3.47
C ILE A 87 4.18 -1.75 2.98
N GLU A 88 3.46 -2.73 3.51
CA GLU A 88 3.58 -4.12 3.12
C GLU A 88 2.19 -4.67 2.83
N PHE A 89 2.01 -5.20 1.63
CA PHE A 89 0.83 -5.96 1.25
C PHE A 89 1.14 -7.45 1.33
N SER A 90 0.23 -8.21 1.91
CA SER A 90 0.37 -9.65 2.05
C SER A 90 -0.96 -10.36 1.84
N GLY A 91 -0.92 -11.67 1.65
CA GLY A 91 -2.13 -12.47 1.50
C GLY A 91 -2.96 -12.06 0.29
N PHE A 92 -2.33 -11.75 -0.84
CA PHE A 92 -3.06 -11.43 -2.06
C PHE A 92 -3.93 -12.60 -2.51
N TYR A 93 -5.20 -12.32 -2.66
CA TYR A 93 -6.15 -13.20 -3.32
C TYR A 93 -6.65 -12.53 -4.60
N TYR A 94 -6.38 -13.18 -5.72
CA TYR A 94 -6.65 -12.64 -7.04
C TYR A 94 -7.14 -13.76 -7.96
N ILE A 95 -8.22 -13.49 -8.67
CA ILE A 95 -8.74 -14.40 -9.69
C ILE A 95 -8.33 -13.85 -11.05
N PRO A 96 -7.34 -14.47 -11.73
CA PRO A 96 -6.92 -14.00 -13.05
C PRO A 96 -8.03 -14.24 -14.07
N VAL A 97 -8.16 -13.31 -15.02
CA VAL A 97 -9.02 -13.45 -16.19
C VAL A 97 -8.17 -13.82 -17.39
N SER A 98 -8.73 -14.55 -18.34
CA SER A 98 -7.99 -15.17 -19.44
C SER A 98 -7.31 -14.20 -20.41
N GLU A 99 -7.68 -12.92 -20.41
CA GLU A 99 -7.07 -11.87 -21.24
C GLU A 99 -6.91 -10.60 -20.41
N ASP A 100 -5.68 -10.38 -19.92
CA ASP A 100 -5.36 -9.15 -19.21
C ASP A 100 -4.99 -8.04 -20.19
N SER A 101 -5.59 -6.86 -19.98
CA SER A 101 -5.12 -5.64 -20.63
C SER A 101 -3.74 -5.25 -20.11
N THR A 102 -2.96 -4.55 -20.94
CA THR A 102 -1.64 -4.04 -20.52
C THR A 102 -1.74 -3.17 -19.26
N ASP A 103 -2.77 -2.34 -19.15
CA ASP A 103 -2.97 -1.47 -17.99
C ASP A 103 -3.26 -2.27 -16.72
N ASN A 104 -4.03 -3.35 -16.84
CA ASN A 104 -4.31 -4.24 -15.70
C ASN A 104 -3.05 -4.93 -15.19
N VAL A 105 -2.23 -5.47 -16.09
CA VAL A 105 -0.97 -6.11 -15.73
C VAL A 105 -0.03 -5.13 -15.04
N VAL A 106 0.16 -3.94 -15.61
CA VAL A 106 1.02 -2.91 -15.03
C VAL A 106 0.50 -2.46 -13.66
N PHE A 107 -0.80 -2.27 -13.50
CA PHE A 107 -1.42 -1.93 -12.23
C PHE A 107 -1.17 -2.99 -11.17
N MET A 108 -1.45 -4.25 -11.49
CA MET A 108 -1.28 -5.36 -10.54
C MET A 108 0.19 -5.57 -10.15
N GLU A 109 1.10 -5.51 -11.09
CA GLU A 109 2.53 -5.62 -10.81
C GLU A 109 3.01 -4.52 -9.86
N ASN A 110 2.58 -3.29 -10.07
CA ASN A 110 3.00 -2.16 -9.24
C ASN A 110 2.38 -2.19 -7.85
N ILE A 111 1.16 -2.67 -7.69
CA ILE A 111 0.57 -2.89 -6.35
C ILE A 111 1.33 -3.99 -5.60
N LEU A 112 1.61 -5.11 -6.25
CA LEU A 112 2.34 -6.23 -5.64
C LEU A 112 3.76 -5.86 -5.23
N MET A 113 4.40 -4.93 -5.95
CA MET A 113 5.78 -4.51 -5.70
C MET A 113 5.89 -3.27 -4.82
N ALA A 114 4.79 -2.63 -4.46
CA ALA A 114 4.82 -1.43 -3.64
C ALA A 114 5.38 -1.74 -2.24
N ASP A 115 6.37 -0.97 -1.82
CA ASP A 115 7.02 -1.09 -0.51
C ASP A 115 7.01 0.21 0.28
N SER A 116 6.63 1.31 -0.34
CA SER A 116 6.57 2.63 0.26
C SER A 116 5.40 3.44 -0.27
N TYR A 117 5.04 4.46 0.48
CA TYR A 117 3.96 5.36 0.09
C TYR A 117 4.29 6.81 0.43
N SER A 118 3.59 7.71 -0.23
CA SER A 118 3.52 9.12 0.12
C SER A 118 2.06 9.52 0.15
N MET A 119 1.65 10.17 1.22
CA MET A 119 0.28 10.68 1.37
C MET A 119 0.33 12.18 1.63
N LYS A 120 -0.43 12.93 0.85
CA LYS A 120 -0.58 14.36 1.02
C LYS A 120 -2.03 14.75 0.74
N GLU A 121 -2.74 15.19 1.79
CA GLU A 121 -4.17 15.52 1.71
C GLU A 121 -4.98 14.33 1.13
N ASP A 122 -5.65 14.54 0.02
CA ASP A 122 -6.46 13.53 -0.65
C ASP A 122 -5.72 12.76 -1.76
N THR A 123 -4.40 12.76 -1.72
CA THR A 123 -3.54 12.08 -2.69
C THR A 123 -2.70 11.01 -2.01
N LEU A 124 -2.70 9.81 -2.59
CA LEU A 124 -1.93 8.66 -2.13
C LEU A 124 -1.08 8.13 -3.29
N LYS A 125 0.22 8.03 -3.08
CA LYS A 125 1.16 7.47 -4.04
C LYS A 125 1.80 6.21 -3.47
N PHE A 126 1.70 5.10 -4.19
CA PHE A 126 2.47 3.89 -3.90
C PHE A 126 3.70 3.83 -4.80
N MET A 127 4.83 3.48 -4.21
CA MET A 127 6.13 3.46 -4.88
C MET A 127 6.84 2.13 -4.65
N SER A 128 7.70 1.78 -5.59
CA SER A 128 8.63 0.65 -5.49
C SER A 128 10.05 1.10 -5.80
N ASP A 129 11.04 0.26 -5.51
CA ASP A 129 12.48 0.52 -5.76
C ASP A 129 12.81 0.84 -7.22
N LYS A 130 11.96 0.44 -8.15
CA LYS A 130 12.18 0.60 -9.61
C LYS A 130 11.73 1.93 -10.18
N LYS A 131 11.54 2.95 -9.35
CA LYS A 131 11.03 4.28 -9.74
C LYS A 131 9.64 4.24 -10.38
N ALA A 132 8.92 3.15 -10.24
CA ALA A 132 7.54 3.04 -10.63
C ALA A 132 6.64 3.55 -9.51
N TYR A 133 5.50 4.15 -9.87
CA TYR A 133 4.51 4.54 -8.89
C TYR A 133 3.08 4.49 -9.43
N LEU A 134 2.15 4.35 -8.51
CA LEU A 134 0.72 4.49 -8.76
C LEU A 134 0.21 5.67 -7.94
N LEU A 135 -0.52 6.57 -8.56
CA LEU A 135 -1.07 7.75 -7.92
C LEU A 135 -2.58 7.65 -7.83
N PHE A 136 -3.09 7.75 -6.62
CA PHE A 136 -4.51 7.69 -6.31
C PHE A 136 -4.99 9.01 -5.72
N VAL A 137 -6.26 9.29 -5.91
CA VAL A 137 -6.97 10.37 -5.23
C VAL A 137 -8.15 9.80 -4.46
N ARG A 138 -8.48 10.44 -3.34
CA ARG A 138 -9.63 10.06 -2.52
C ARG A 138 -10.92 10.37 -3.26
N ARG A 139 -11.87 9.44 -3.14
CA ARG A 139 -13.24 9.61 -3.63
C ARG A 139 -14.17 10.17 -2.59
#